data_31a52b955a9558c565dd05efd42c45a5
#
_entry.id   31a52b955a9558c565dd05efd42c45a5
#
_cell.length_a   1.000
_cell.length_b   1.000
_cell.length_c   1.000
_cell.angle_alpha   90.00
_cell.angle_beta   90.00
_cell.angle_gamma   90.00
#
_symmetry.space_group_name_H-M   'P 1'
#
loop_
_entity.id
_entity.type
_entity.pdbx_description
1 polymer ?
#
loop_
_entity_poly.entity_id
_entity_poly.type
_entity_poly.pdbx_seq_one_letter_code
_entity_poly.pdbx_strand_id
1 'polypeptide(L)'
;MTGPGASPEHSSFGNAVKWSLVMNIGNQLTGTIVLLVIAALLGPEAFGTVALATVFLLFVQLFLEQGLTTTIIQRKTLTDRHLDAAFWVILATAAMLFVGTLSLAGWWAEVNHAPNLAGVLRVMSPIILIQALTVVQQALLQRSLSFKALAIRANTASVIGGAVGIIAAFAGAGVWALVLQQLVTQVIALVLLWAFGMWRPGLRFSRAAVVDLYGFSRSVFLGKVGTFVQSQLDSIIIGVSFGPVAVGLYRMALRIARTIVDAFSQPVAMAALPAFSRLQDDPAELDRTFRDSVGRSAGLVIPLAAGAAAVSDLFFRLLGDEWSGAAAVLVVFAVLAAARSVNNLCLPLLQATGRPGVTAVLTWSLAAVNVGVFVVVASLVGDRGAPGQALAMAVGRTAPFTLIYLPITLALAIRMAESSFRGILVAVRPALFSVPAIVVGARAAVAVLDPYLDDLGMLLVAVAVGGLAGGCVLVTMSPFWRGALTKALLVIRRNPPTAGT
;
A
#
# COMPACT_ATOMS: atom_id res chain seq x y z
N MET A 1 -49.14 -0.81 -0.28
CA MET A 1 -48.13 -1.87 -0.20
C MET A 1 -46.77 -1.14 -0.10
N THR A 2 -46.31 -0.91 1.11
CA THR A 2 -45.02 -0.29 1.41
C THR A 2 -43.94 -1.37 1.28
N GLY A 3 -42.95 -1.15 0.43
CA GLY A 3 -41.81 -2.05 0.24
C GLY A 3 -41.01 -2.24 1.54
N PRO A 4 -40.29 -3.38 1.71
CA PRO A 4 -39.56 -3.68 2.92
C PRO A 4 -38.44 -2.66 3.12
N GLY A 5 -38.61 -1.80 4.13
CA GLY A 5 -37.58 -0.87 4.56
C GLY A 5 -36.33 -1.65 4.97
N ALA A 6 -35.20 -1.30 4.39
CA ALA A 6 -33.92 -1.82 4.79
C ALA A 6 -33.73 -1.62 6.30
N SER A 7 -33.40 -2.69 7.04
CA SER A 7 -33.18 -2.63 8.47
C SER A 7 -32.10 -1.58 8.81
N PRO A 8 -32.17 -0.87 9.93
CA PRO A 8 -31.21 0.18 10.34
C PRO A 8 -29.75 -0.30 10.34
N GLU A 9 -29.50 -1.58 10.58
CA GLU A 9 -28.16 -2.19 10.57
C GLU A 9 -27.56 -2.27 9.15
N HIS A 10 -28.37 -2.53 8.10
CA HIS A 10 -27.89 -2.57 6.72
C HIS A 10 -27.51 -1.18 6.19
N SER A 11 -28.24 -0.14 6.60
CA SER A 11 -27.92 1.25 6.25
C SER A 11 -26.64 1.73 6.95
N SER A 12 -26.39 1.30 8.19
CA SER A 12 -25.19 1.61 8.95
C SER A 12 -23.94 0.97 8.33
N PHE A 13 -24.00 -0.32 7.95
CA PHE A 13 -22.89 -1.02 7.32
C PHE A 13 -22.55 -0.44 5.94
N GLY A 14 -23.54 -0.16 5.10
CA GLY A 14 -23.33 0.47 3.78
C GLY A 14 -22.66 1.83 3.88
N ASN A 15 -23.06 2.65 4.87
CA ASN A 15 -22.42 3.93 5.15
C ASN A 15 -20.98 3.75 5.66
N ALA A 16 -20.70 2.76 6.50
CA ALA A 16 -19.36 2.46 6.99
C ALA A 16 -18.41 2.10 5.83
N VAL A 17 -18.86 1.25 4.90
CA VAL A 17 -18.10 0.89 3.69
C VAL A 17 -17.83 2.11 2.82
N LYS A 18 -18.83 2.95 2.56
CA LYS A 18 -18.69 4.18 1.78
C LYS A 18 -17.64 5.12 2.37
N TRP A 19 -17.69 5.38 3.67
CA TRP A 19 -16.74 6.25 4.35
C TRP A 19 -15.33 5.64 4.45
N SER A 20 -15.22 4.32 4.55
CA SER A 20 -13.93 3.61 4.46
C SER A 20 -13.28 3.79 3.08
N LEU A 21 -14.07 3.73 2.01
CA LEU A 21 -13.58 4.01 0.65
C LEU A 21 -13.14 5.47 0.49
N VAL A 22 -13.93 6.43 0.97
CA VAL A 22 -13.57 7.87 0.96
C VAL A 22 -12.26 8.11 1.73
N MET A 23 -12.11 7.46 2.90
CA MET A 23 -10.89 7.54 3.69
C MET A 23 -9.67 7.03 2.90
N ASN A 24 -9.77 5.84 2.33
CA ASN A 24 -8.65 5.21 1.64
C ASN A 24 -8.28 5.94 0.35
N ILE A 25 -9.26 6.27 -0.50
CA ILE A 25 -9.03 6.97 -1.77
C ILE A 25 -8.51 8.38 -1.52
N GLY A 26 -9.14 9.13 -0.62
CA GLY A 26 -8.73 10.50 -0.30
C GLY A 26 -7.30 10.55 0.26
N ASN A 27 -6.99 9.68 1.24
CA ASN A 27 -5.65 9.60 1.81
C ASN A 27 -4.59 9.15 0.79
N GLN A 28 -4.94 8.21 -0.10
CA GLN A 28 -4.04 7.73 -1.15
C GLN A 28 -3.75 8.83 -2.19
N LEU A 29 -4.77 9.53 -2.67
CA LEU A 29 -4.61 10.62 -3.64
C LEU A 29 -3.80 11.77 -3.04
N THR A 30 -4.19 12.27 -1.86
CA THR A 30 -3.48 13.34 -1.17
C THR A 30 -2.02 12.93 -0.91
N GLY A 31 -1.80 11.73 -0.37
CA GLY A 31 -0.46 11.23 -0.08
C GLY A 31 0.41 11.07 -1.33
N THR A 32 -0.19 10.72 -2.48
CA THR A 32 0.54 10.60 -3.75
C THR A 32 0.91 11.98 -4.31
N ILE A 33 -0.04 12.94 -4.33
CA ILE A 33 0.21 14.30 -4.82
C ILE A 33 1.29 14.96 -3.98
N VAL A 34 1.15 14.95 -2.66
CA VAL A 34 2.14 15.52 -1.73
C VAL A 34 3.52 14.89 -1.92
N LEU A 35 3.56 13.56 -2.04
CA LEU A 35 4.80 12.82 -2.28
C LEU A 35 5.50 13.30 -3.56
N LEU A 36 4.78 13.42 -4.67
CA LEU A 36 5.34 13.80 -5.96
C LEU A 36 5.88 15.23 -5.95
N VAL A 37 5.11 16.17 -5.35
CA VAL A 37 5.55 17.57 -5.22
C VAL A 37 6.80 17.68 -4.37
N ILE A 38 6.84 17.00 -3.23
CA ILE A 38 8.03 17.02 -2.36
C ILE A 38 9.20 16.27 -3.02
N ALA A 39 8.95 15.18 -3.74
CA ALA A 39 9.99 14.45 -4.45
C ALA A 39 10.68 15.28 -5.53
N ALA A 40 9.93 16.11 -6.25
CA ALA A 40 10.50 17.03 -7.25
C ALA A 40 11.41 18.11 -6.64
N LEU A 41 11.27 18.39 -5.35
CA LEU A 41 12.06 19.39 -4.63
C LEU A 41 13.21 18.77 -3.81
N LEU A 42 13.06 17.51 -3.41
CA LEU A 42 14.02 16.79 -2.58
C LEU A 42 14.52 15.55 -3.32
N GLY A 43 15.82 15.36 -3.40
CA GLY A 43 16.43 14.18 -4.03
C GLY A 43 16.18 12.87 -3.30
N PRO A 44 16.61 11.73 -3.87
CA PRO A 44 16.37 10.38 -3.33
C PRO A 44 17.03 10.14 -1.96
N GLU A 45 18.10 10.86 -1.60
CA GLU A 45 18.77 10.75 -0.30
C GLU A 45 17.84 11.16 0.84
N ALA A 46 17.17 12.31 0.72
CA ALA A 46 16.22 12.80 1.72
C ALA A 46 15.05 11.83 1.92
N PHE A 47 14.51 11.31 0.81
CA PHE A 47 13.46 10.29 0.84
C PHE A 47 13.93 8.98 1.48
N GLY A 48 15.12 8.52 1.14
CA GLY A 48 15.71 7.32 1.69
C GLY A 48 15.96 7.45 3.19
N THR A 49 16.48 8.58 3.63
CA THR A 49 16.70 8.87 5.05
C THR A 49 15.39 8.81 5.86
N VAL A 50 14.34 9.49 5.40
CA VAL A 50 13.03 9.44 6.07
C VAL A 50 12.40 8.05 5.96
N ALA A 51 12.60 7.34 4.85
CA ALA A 51 12.13 5.96 4.70
C ALA A 51 12.76 5.03 5.74
N LEU A 52 14.07 5.14 5.98
CA LEU A 52 14.79 4.37 7.01
C LEU A 52 14.35 4.74 8.43
N ALA A 53 14.09 6.03 8.71
CA ALA A 53 13.49 6.46 9.98
C ALA A 53 12.08 5.85 10.15
N THR A 54 11.27 5.89 9.09
CA THR A 54 9.92 5.32 9.10
C THR A 54 9.93 3.80 9.31
N VAL A 55 10.87 3.08 8.71
CA VAL A 55 11.03 1.62 8.91
C VAL A 55 11.34 1.32 10.38
N PHE A 56 12.23 2.10 11.01
CA PHE A 56 12.53 1.95 12.43
C PHE A 56 11.29 2.22 13.30
N LEU A 57 10.56 3.30 13.03
CA LEU A 57 9.33 3.62 13.76
C LEU A 57 8.24 2.55 13.57
N LEU A 58 8.10 1.97 12.37
CA LEU A 58 7.18 0.85 12.12
C LEU A 58 7.59 -0.42 12.90
N PHE A 59 8.89 -0.68 13.03
CA PHE A 59 9.39 -1.75 13.89
C PHE A 59 9.01 -1.52 15.37
N VAL A 60 9.24 -0.31 15.87
CA VAL A 60 8.84 0.09 17.23
C VAL A 60 7.33 0.00 17.43
N GLN A 61 6.55 0.36 16.42
CA GLN A 61 5.08 0.29 16.45
C GLN A 61 4.56 -1.14 16.65
N LEU A 62 5.26 -2.17 16.17
CA LEU A 62 4.88 -3.57 16.44
C LEU A 62 4.79 -3.86 17.94
N PHE A 63 5.77 -3.36 18.69
CA PHE A 63 5.82 -3.53 20.14
C PHE A 63 4.85 -2.62 20.88
N LEU A 64 4.51 -1.47 20.29
CA LEU A 64 3.54 -0.55 20.86
C LEU A 64 2.12 -1.13 20.84
N GLU A 65 1.68 -1.63 19.67
CA GLU A 65 0.31 -2.09 19.51
C GLU A 65 0.05 -3.48 20.08
N GLN A 66 1.03 -4.38 20.09
CA GLN A 66 1.01 -5.74 20.64
C GLN A 66 -0.30 -6.53 20.37
N GLY A 67 -1.06 -6.18 19.33
CA GLY A 67 -2.36 -6.77 19.02
C GLY A 67 -3.54 -6.24 19.83
N LEU A 68 -3.33 -5.30 20.77
CA LEU A 68 -4.37 -4.77 21.64
C LEU A 68 -5.52 -4.09 20.88
N THR A 69 -5.24 -3.39 19.79
CA THR A 69 -6.28 -2.80 18.92
C THR A 69 -7.28 -3.86 18.46
N THR A 70 -6.79 -4.99 17.94
CA THR A 70 -7.64 -6.09 17.46
C THR A 70 -8.44 -6.71 18.61
N THR A 71 -7.81 -6.86 19.77
CA THR A 71 -8.46 -7.38 20.98
C THR A 71 -9.61 -6.48 21.45
N ILE A 72 -9.42 -5.15 21.46
CA ILE A 72 -10.47 -4.18 21.84
C ILE A 72 -11.66 -4.26 20.86
N ILE A 73 -11.39 -4.43 19.57
CA ILE A 73 -12.43 -4.50 18.52
C ILE A 73 -13.24 -5.80 18.63
N GLN A 74 -12.58 -6.94 18.82
CA GLN A 74 -13.21 -8.27 18.71
C GLN A 74 -13.82 -8.78 20.03
N ARG A 75 -13.41 -8.26 21.17
CA ARG A 75 -13.87 -8.75 22.46
C ARG A 75 -15.36 -8.45 22.69
N LYS A 76 -16.15 -9.47 23.08
CA LYS A 76 -17.59 -9.32 23.31
C LYS A 76 -17.90 -8.40 24.50
N THR A 77 -17.21 -8.60 25.64
CA THR A 77 -17.37 -7.81 26.86
C THR A 77 -16.18 -6.90 27.09
N LEU A 78 -16.36 -5.60 26.94
CA LEU A 78 -15.34 -4.57 27.14
C LEU A 78 -15.83 -3.63 28.23
N THR A 79 -15.02 -3.41 29.27
CA THR A 79 -15.31 -2.49 30.37
C THR A 79 -14.31 -1.34 30.37
N ASP A 80 -14.65 -0.22 31.03
CA ASP A 80 -13.73 0.92 31.14
C ASP A 80 -12.40 0.52 31.79
N ARG A 81 -12.40 -0.44 32.72
CA ARG A 81 -11.17 -0.98 33.33
C ARG A 81 -10.22 -1.63 32.33
N HIS A 82 -10.76 -2.27 31.28
CA HIS A 82 -9.94 -2.86 30.21
C HIS A 82 -9.35 -1.76 29.33
N LEU A 83 -10.12 -0.70 29.02
CA LEU A 83 -9.68 0.44 28.24
C LEU A 83 -8.60 1.25 28.95
N ASP A 84 -8.83 1.55 30.26
CA ASP A 84 -7.87 2.25 31.10
C ASP A 84 -6.56 1.45 31.22
N ALA A 85 -6.65 0.15 31.50
CA ALA A 85 -5.48 -0.71 31.61
C ALA A 85 -4.70 -0.79 30.29
N ALA A 86 -5.39 -0.95 29.15
CA ALA A 86 -4.77 -0.94 27.82
C ALA A 86 -4.07 0.39 27.53
N PHE A 87 -4.72 1.53 27.80
CA PHE A 87 -4.18 2.85 27.57
C PHE A 87 -2.87 3.08 28.34
N TRP A 88 -2.87 2.80 29.65
CA TRP A 88 -1.69 3.03 30.50
C TRP A 88 -0.54 2.09 30.17
N VAL A 89 -0.83 0.83 29.82
CA VAL A 89 0.21 -0.12 29.36
C VAL A 89 0.83 0.34 28.05
N ILE A 90 0.00 0.73 27.07
CA ILE A 90 0.48 1.24 25.77
C ILE A 90 1.31 2.50 25.99
N LEU A 91 0.87 3.43 26.82
CA LEU A 91 1.59 4.68 27.07
C LEU A 91 2.93 4.45 27.79
N ALA A 92 2.97 3.56 28.80
CA ALA A 92 4.20 3.17 29.47
C ALA A 92 5.20 2.49 28.52
N THR A 93 4.68 1.56 27.68
CA THR A 93 5.48 0.93 26.62
C THR A 93 6.01 1.97 25.63
N ALA A 94 5.16 2.93 25.22
CA ALA A 94 5.58 4.03 24.32
C ALA A 94 6.67 4.89 24.93
N ALA A 95 6.59 5.24 26.19
CA ALA A 95 7.62 6.02 26.88
C ALA A 95 8.97 5.27 26.90
N MET A 96 8.96 3.98 27.19
CA MET A 96 10.15 3.13 27.16
C MET A 96 10.72 3.05 25.73
N LEU A 97 9.88 2.82 24.73
CA LEU A 97 10.30 2.73 23.32
C LEU A 97 10.77 4.08 22.78
N PHE A 98 10.21 5.20 23.22
CA PHE A 98 10.65 6.54 22.89
C PHE A 98 12.08 6.78 23.39
N VAL A 99 12.35 6.50 24.67
CA VAL A 99 13.71 6.62 25.24
C VAL A 99 14.68 5.66 24.53
N GLY A 100 14.26 4.42 24.28
CA GLY A 100 15.04 3.47 23.50
C GLY A 100 15.36 3.96 22.09
N THR A 101 14.40 4.60 21.42
CA THR A 101 14.60 5.19 20.08
C THR A 101 15.62 6.32 20.12
N LEU A 102 15.54 7.22 21.10
CA LEU A 102 16.53 8.30 21.28
C LEU A 102 17.95 7.77 21.46
N SER A 103 18.10 6.70 22.26
CA SER A 103 19.38 6.05 22.54
C SER A 103 19.94 5.30 21.34
N LEU A 104 19.08 4.60 20.57
CA LEU A 104 19.48 3.77 19.43
C LEU A 104 19.61 4.55 18.12
N ALA A 105 19.17 5.83 18.07
CA ALA A 105 19.15 6.61 16.84
C ALA A 105 20.55 6.77 16.20
N GLY A 106 21.59 6.95 17.01
CA GLY A 106 22.97 7.02 16.52
C GLY A 106 23.44 5.72 15.89
N TRP A 107 23.25 4.61 16.61
CA TRP A 107 23.59 3.28 16.11
C TRP A 107 22.84 2.94 14.79
N TRP A 108 21.54 3.26 14.71
CA TRP A 108 20.77 3.02 13.49
C TRP A 108 21.26 3.82 12.30
N ALA A 109 21.72 5.07 12.54
CA ALA A 109 22.31 5.93 11.51
C ALA A 109 23.66 5.39 11.00
N GLU A 110 24.51 4.92 11.89
CA GLU A 110 25.81 4.34 11.57
C GLU A 110 25.65 3.08 10.72
N VAL A 111 24.78 2.14 11.15
CA VAL A 111 24.53 0.88 10.45
C VAL A 111 23.97 1.11 9.04
N ASN A 112 23.20 2.19 8.83
CA ASN A 112 22.61 2.51 7.52
C ASN A 112 23.46 3.51 6.72
N HIS A 113 24.68 3.83 7.15
CA HIS A 113 25.57 4.78 6.48
C HIS A 113 24.90 6.14 6.18
N ALA A 114 24.05 6.62 7.08
CA ALA A 114 23.21 7.80 6.91
C ALA A 114 23.37 8.79 8.09
N PRO A 115 24.35 9.71 8.07
CA PRO A 115 24.65 10.60 9.21
C PRO A 115 23.45 11.45 9.66
N ASN A 116 22.65 11.94 8.72
CA ASN A 116 21.46 12.74 8.98
C ASN A 116 20.31 11.97 9.63
N LEU A 117 20.33 10.63 9.54
CA LEU A 117 19.24 9.76 10.02
C LEU A 117 19.06 9.84 11.54
N ALA A 118 20.15 10.00 12.30
CA ALA A 118 20.06 10.11 13.76
C ALA A 118 19.23 11.32 14.20
N GLY A 119 19.47 12.49 13.59
CA GLY A 119 18.71 13.71 13.85
C GLY A 119 17.25 13.57 13.44
N VAL A 120 17.01 13.05 12.24
CA VAL A 120 15.65 12.78 11.70
C VAL A 120 14.89 11.84 12.64
N LEU A 121 15.49 10.72 13.05
CA LEU A 121 14.84 9.74 13.92
C LEU A 121 14.53 10.30 15.31
N ARG A 122 15.45 11.08 15.89
CA ARG A 122 15.21 11.75 17.18
C ARG A 122 14.02 12.72 17.11
N VAL A 123 13.94 13.54 16.06
CA VAL A 123 12.84 14.49 15.89
C VAL A 123 11.51 13.78 15.53
N MET A 124 11.55 12.65 14.86
CA MET A 124 10.36 11.84 14.57
C MET A 124 9.92 10.95 15.75
N SER A 125 10.76 10.70 16.74
CA SER A 125 10.45 9.79 17.85
C SER A 125 9.20 10.16 18.68
N PRO A 126 8.77 11.45 18.83
CA PRO A 126 7.50 11.78 19.48
C PRO A 126 6.27 11.15 18.82
N ILE A 127 6.38 10.72 17.56
CA ILE A 127 5.31 9.98 16.86
C ILE A 127 4.92 8.72 17.65
N ILE A 128 5.87 8.07 18.34
CA ILE A 128 5.61 6.89 19.18
C ILE A 128 4.63 7.22 20.31
N LEU A 129 4.82 8.35 20.98
CA LEU A 129 3.92 8.82 22.05
C LEU A 129 2.56 9.25 21.50
N ILE A 130 2.56 9.97 20.37
CA ILE A 130 1.33 10.37 19.67
C ILE A 130 0.50 9.15 19.30
N GLN A 131 1.13 8.12 18.74
CA GLN A 131 0.45 6.87 18.37
C GLN A 131 -0.12 6.16 19.59
N ALA A 132 0.61 6.09 20.72
CA ALA A 132 0.09 5.51 21.96
C ALA A 132 -1.22 6.16 22.40
N LEU A 133 -1.29 7.48 22.32
CA LEU A 133 -2.49 8.26 22.64
C LEU A 133 -3.66 8.02 21.68
N THR A 134 -3.41 7.47 20.50
CA THR A 134 -4.45 7.26 19.47
C THR A 134 -5.04 5.85 19.45
N VAL A 135 -4.29 4.83 19.89
CA VAL A 135 -4.65 3.40 19.72
C VAL A 135 -6.03 3.06 20.27
N VAL A 136 -6.32 3.39 21.54
CA VAL A 136 -7.58 3.03 22.20
C VAL A 136 -8.77 3.76 21.58
N GLN A 137 -8.66 5.08 21.35
CA GLN A 137 -9.70 5.88 20.72
C GLN A 137 -10.03 5.41 19.31
N GLN A 138 -8.99 5.10 18.54
CA GLN A 138 -9.16 4.59 17.16
C GLN A 138 -9.85 3.22 17.17
N ALA A 139 -9.48 2.32 18.08
CA ALA A 139 -10.11 1.01 18.23
C ALA A 139 -11.61 1.14 18.58
N LEU A 140 -11.96 2.08 19.46
CA LEU A 140 -13.35 2.35 19.81
C LEU A 140 -14.17 2.89 18.64
N LEU A 141 -13.63 3.83 17.85
CA LEU A 141 -14.31 4.33 16.66
C LEU A 141 -14.46 3.24 15.57
N GLN A 142 -13.49 2.35 15.44
CA GLN A 142 -13.60 1.20 14.52
C GLN A 142 -14.66 0.21 15.02
N ARG A 143 -14.70 -0.08 16.33
CA ARG A 143 -15.70 -0.96 16.95
C ARG A 143 -17.13 -0.42 16.78
N SER A 144 -17.31 0.91 16.89
CA SER A 144 -18.61 1.57 16.71
C SER A 144 -18.98 1.82 15.24
N LEU A 145 -18.20 1.32 14.29
CA LEU A 145 -18.35 1.55 12.84
C LEU A 145 -18.38 3.04 12.45
N SER A 146 -17.81 3.92 13.26
CA SER A 146 -17.76 5.37 13.06
C SER A 146 -16.71 5.78 12.01
N PHE A 147 -16.76 5.15 10.82
CA PHE A 147 -15.77 5.38 9.75
C PHE A 147 -15.81 6.80 9.16
N LYS A 148 -16.92 7.52 9.32
CA LYS A 148 -17.00 8.95 8.94
C LYS A 148 -16.00 9.79 9.73
N ALA A 149 -15.94 9.62 11.06
CA ALA A 149 -15.00 10.35 11.92
C ALA A 149 -13.54 9.98 11.57
N LEU A 150 -13.28 8.70 11.34
CA LEU A 150 -11.96 8.22 10.91
C LEU A 150 -11.55 8.78 9.54
N ALA A 151 -12.49 8.88 8.59
CA ALA A 151 -12.24 9.44 7.26
C ALA A 151 -11.94 10.95 7.32
N ILE A 152 -12.74 11.73 8.05
CA ILE A 152 -12.50 13.17 8.24
C ILE A 152 -11.13 13.36 8.89
N ARG A 153 -10.84 12.65 9.99
CA ARG A 153 -9.53 12.70 10.66
C ARG A 153 -8.37 12.44 9.68
N ALA A 154 -8.41 11.31 8.98
CA ALA A 154 -7.30 10.87 8.14
C ALA A 154 -7.06 11.84 6.97
N ASN A 155 -8.12 12.22 6.25
CA ASN A 155 -7.99 13.10 5.08
C ASN A 155 -7.60 14.52 5.49
N THR A 156 -8.22 15.10 6.54
CA THR A 156 -7.86 16.44 7.03
C THR A 156 -6.41 16.49 7.51
N ALA A 157 -5.97 15.48 8.28
CA ALA A 157 -4.59 15.40 8.74
C ALA A 157 -3.60 15.28 7.57
N SER A 158 -3.92 14.45 6.57
CA SER A 158 -3.09 14.27 5.37
C SER A 158 -2.98 15.55 4.54
N VAL A 159 -4.09 16.29 4.35
CA VAL A 159 -4.10 17.55 3.60
C VAL A 159 -3.30 18.63 4.33
N ILE A 160 -3.55 18.85 5.63
CA ILE A 160 -2.84 19.87 6.41
C ILE A 160 -1.35 19.53 6.52
N GLY A 161 -1.01 18.29 6.89
CA GLY A 161 0.38 17.85 6.97
C GLY A 161 1.08 17.93 5.62
N GLY A 162 0.38 17.55 4.54
CA GLY A 162 0.88 17.67 3.18
C GLY A 162 1.17 19.10 2.77
N ALA A 163 0.24 20.03 3.06
CA ALA A 163 0.43 21.46 2.78
C ALA A 163 1.65 22.02 3.54
N VAL A 164 1.80 21.69 4.82
CA VAL A 164 2.97 22.12 5.63
C VAL A 164 4.26 21.54 5.05
N GLY A 165 4.26 20.26 4.66
CA GLY A 165 5.42 19.64 4.03
C GLY A 165 5.81 20.30 2.72
N ILE A 166 4.84 20.60 1.85
CA ILE A 166 5.08 21.31 0.58
C ILE A 166 5.64 22.72 0.83
N ILE A 167 5.04 23.49 1.74
CA ILE A 167 5.52 24.83 2.10
C ILE A 167 6.96 24.76 2.62
N ALA A 168 7.24 23.83 3.52
CA ALA A 168 8.59 23.63 4.07
C ALA A 168 9.61 23.22 2.99
N ALA A 169 9.20 22.40 2.02
CA ALA A 169 10.06 22.01 0.90
C ALA A 169 10.40 23.19 -0.01
N PHE A 170 9.41 24.04 -0.35
CA PHE A 170 9.65 25.30 -1.08
C PHE A 170 10.50 26.30 -0.30
N ALA A 171 10.42 26.30 1.03
CA ALA A 171 11.27 27.11 1.89
C ALA A 171 12.73 26.57 2.02
N GLY A 172 13.07 25.48 1.32
CA GLY A 172 14.42 24.91 1.34
C GLY A 172 14.75 24.08 2.59
N ALA A 173 13.75 23.58 3.32
CA ALA A 173 13.95 22.79 4.54
C ALA A 173 14.59 21.42 4.29
N GLY A 174 14.77 20.99 3.04
CA GLY A 174 15.36 19.70 2.72
C GLY A 174 14.63 18.53 3.38
N VAL A 175 15.36 17.57 3.95
CA VAL A 175 14.78 16.39 4.63
C VAL A 175 13.76 16.74 5.72
N TRP A 176 13.89 17.91 6.34
CA TRP A 176 13.00 18.38 7.40
C TRP A 176 11.58 18.67 6.91
N ALA A 177 11.39 18.93 5.62
CA ALA A 177 10.06 19.08 5.04
C ALA A 177 9.21 17.80 5.18
N LEU A 178 9.81 16.62 4.94
CA LEU A 178 9.16 15.31 5.13
C LEU A 178 8.92 15.01 6.62
N VAL A 179 9.87 15.38 7.48
CA VAL A 179 9.74 15.21 8.93
C VAL A 179 8.58 16.06 9.46
N LEU A 180 8.52 17.34 9.10
CA LEU A 180 7.43 18.25 9.48
C LEU A 180 6.09 17.78 8.94
N GLN A 181 6.01 17.38 7.67
CA GLN A 181 4.82 16.78 7.07
C GLN A 181 4.28 15.65 7.95
N GLN A 182 5.14 14.71 8.32
CA GLN A 182 4.73 13.52 9.07
C GLN A 182 4.32 13.87 10.51
N LEU A 183 5.08 14.72 11.20
CA LEU A 183 4.76 15.17 12.56
C LEU A 183 3.43 15.93 12.61
N VAL A 184 3.25 16.90 11.71
CA VAL A 184 2.00 17.68 11.65
C VAL A 184 0.81 16.77 11.33
N THR A 185 0.96 15.83 10.39
CA THR A 185 -0.09 14.85 10.08
C THR A 185 -0.49 14.07 11.34
N GLN A 186 0.48 13.60 12.12
CA GLN A 186 0.19 12.81 13.34
C GLN A 186 -0.42 13.68 14.46
N VAL A 187 0.04 14.90 14.64
CA VAL A 187 -0.52 15.83 15.63
C VAL A 187 -1.96 16.20 15.28
N ILE A 188 -2.24 16.58 14.03
CA ILE A 188 -3.62 16.90 13.60
C ILE A 188 -4.53 15.66 13.73
N ALA A 189 -4.01 14.48 13.34
CA ALA A 189 -4.76 13.23 13.50
C ALA A 189 -5.07 12.93 14.98
N LEU A 190 -4.14 13.19 15.91
CA LEU A 190 -4.36 13.07 17.36
C LEU A 190 -5.44 14.03 17.84
N VAL A 191 -5.30 15.33 17.52
CA VAL A 191 -6.24 16.38 17.96
C VAL A 191 -7.66 16.08 17.49
N LEU A 192 -7.84 15.76 16.22
CA LEU A 192 -9.15 15.40 15.67
C LEU A 192 -9.72 14.14 16.29
N LEU A 193 -8.87 13.14 16.55
CA LEU A 193 -9.32 11.89 17.18
C LEU A 193 -9.85 12.12 18.59
N TRP A 194 -9.19 12.95 19.38
CA TRP A 194 -9.61 13.30 20.73
C TRP A 194 -10.81 14.26 20.76
N ALA A 195 -10.98 15.07 19.71
CA ALA A 195 -12.18 15.89 19.54
C ALA A 195 -13.43 15.05 19.24
N PHE A 196 -13.30 13.95 18.49
CA PHE A 196 -14.38 12.99 18.21
C PHE A 196 -14.54 11.92 19.26
N GLY A 197 -13.54 11.72 20.12
CA GLY A 197 -13.52 10.64 21.09
C GLY A 197 -14.51 10.86 22.23
N MET A 198 -15.31 9.82 22.52
CA MET A 198 -16.31 9.85 23.61
C MET A 198 -15.77 9.28 24.92
N TRP A 199 -14.64 8.58 24.88
CA TRP A 199 -14.00 7.97 26.05
C TRP A 199 -12.82 8.83 26.55
N ARG A 200 -12.62 8.84 27.87
CA ARG A 200 -11.48 9.51 28.53
C ARG A 200 -10.79 8.51 29.46
N PRO A 201 -9.45 8.45 29.49
CA PRO A 201 -8.72 7.53 30.35
C PRO A 201 -8.95 7.86 31.83
N GLY A 202 -9.36 6.86 32.58
CA GLY A 202 -9.39 6.90 34.03
C GLY A 202 -8.06 6.42 34.62
N LEU A 203 -7.84 6.70 35.90
CA LEU A 203 -6.66 6.22 36.65
C LEU A 203 -6.85 4.80 37.23
N ARG A 204 -7.72 4.00 36.65
CA ARG A 204 -8.08 2.66 37.14
C ARG A 204 -7.20 1.60 36.51
N PHE A 205 -6.07 1.31 37.12
CA PHE A 205 -5.21 0.22 36.68
C PHE A 205 -5.67 -1.12 37.23
N SER A 206 -5.84 -2.13 36.38
CA SER A 206 -6.19 -3.51 36.75
C SER A 206 -5.26 -4.51 36.09
N ARG A 207 -4.40 -5.15 36.88
CA ARG A 207 -3.50 -6.21 36.42
C ARG A 207 -4.28 -7.39 35.80
N ALA A 208 -5.44 -7.73 36.35
CA ALA A 208 -6.28 -8.78 35.79
C ALA A 208 -6.78 -8.45 34.39
N ALA A 209 -7.17 -7.18 34.14
CA ALA A 209 -7.58 -6.73 32.81
C ALA A 209 -6.42 -6.78 31.80
N VAL A 210 -5.19 -6.47 32.23
CA VAL A 210 -3.98 -6.58 31.38
C VAL A 210 -3.75 -8.04 30.97
N VAL A 211 -3.70 -8.96 31.92
CA VAL A 211 -3.46 -10.40 31.67
C VAL A 211 -4.52 -10.96 30.73
N ASP A 212 -5.76 -10.59 30.92
CA ASP A 212 -6.90 -11.01 30.13
C ASP A 212 -6.85 -10.50 28.68
N LEU A 213 -6.34 -9.29 28.43
CA LEU A 213 -6.10 -8.76 27.09
C LEU A 213 -4.91 -9.43 26.39
N TYR A 214 -3.86 -9.78 27.12
CA TYR A 214 -2.63 -10.35 26.56
C TYR A 214 -2.78 -11.76 26.00
N GLY A 215 -3.67 -12.58 26.53
CA GLY A 215 -3.87 -13.96 26.09
C GLY A 215 -4.20 -14.09 24.59
N PHE A 216 -5.03 -13.17 24.08
CA PHE A 216 -5.40 -13.13 22.65
C PHE A 216 -4.35 -12.40 21.78
N SER A 217 -3.66 -11.42 22.35
CA SER A 217 -2.73 -10.53 21.63
C SER A 217 -1.51 -11.24 21.03
N ARG A 218 -1.03 -12.33 21.65
CA ARG A 218 0.20 -13.02 21.23
C ARG A 218 0.15 -13.55 19.78
N SER A 219 -0.95 -14.18 19.40
CA SER A 219 -1.11 -14.72 18.03
C SER A 219 -1.20 -13.62 16.99
N VAL A 220 -1.88 -12.52 17.33
CA VAL A 220 -1.99 -11.33 16.47
C VAL A 220 -0.63 -10.65 16.29
N PHE A 221 0.16 -10.55 17.37
CA PHE A 221 1.51 -9.98 17.33
C PHE A 221 2.42 -10.76 16.38
N LEU A 222 2.46 -12.09 16.47
CA LEU A 222 3.28 -12.93 15.57
C LEU A 222 2.89 -12.75 14.11
N GLY A 223 1.58 -12.62 13.81
CA GLY A 223 1.11 -12.30 12.47
C GLY A 223 1.60 -10.93 11.97
N LYS A 224 1.57 -9.91 12.83
CA LYS A 224 2.08 -8.57 12.50
C LYS A 224 3.59 -8.56 12.26
N VAL A 225 4.37 -9.31 13.06
CA VAL A 225 5.83 -9.48 12.83
C VAL A 225 6.10 -10.06 11.45
N GLY A 226 5.38 -11.11 11.05
CA GLY A 226 5.50 -11.70 9.72
C GLY A 226 5.20 -10.70 8.60
N THR A 227 4.14 -9.90 8.76
CA THR A 227 3.77 -8.85 7.80
C THR A 227 4.84 -7.76 7.73
N PHE A 228 5.40 -7.35 8.85
CA PHE A 228 6.49 -6.37 8.90
C PHE A 228 7.72 -6.88 8.16
N VAL A 229 8.18 -8.08 8.47
CA VAL A 229 9.34 -8.72 7.81
C VAL A 229 9.11 -8.74 6.29
N GLN A 230 7.96 -9.22 5.84
CA GLN A 230 7.63 -9.30 4.41
C GLN A 230 7.59 -7.93 3.71
N SER A 231 7.22 -6.86 4.42
CA SER A 231 6.97 -5.54 3.82
C SER A 231 8.12 -4.55 3.97
N GLN A 232 9.01 -4.73 4.95
CA GLN A 232 10.03 -3.73 5.29
C GLN A 232 11.48 -4.25 5.25
N LEU A 233 11.68 -5.58 5.26
CA LEU A 233 13.02 -6.15 5.36
C LEU A 233 13.92 -5.77 4.18
N ASP A 234 13.33 -5.65 2.98
CA ASP A 234 14.02 -5.13 1.80
C ASP A 234 14.69 -3.78 2.07
N SER A 235 13.95 -2.85 2.67
CA SER A 235 14.45 -1.51 2.96
C SER A 235 15.54 -1.51 4.04
N ILE A 236 15.45 -2.42 5.01
CA ILE A 236 16.48 -2.58 6.03
C ILE A 236 17.77 -3.10 5.37
N ILE A 237 17.68 -4.15 4.57
CA ILE A 237 18.87 -4.73 3.91
C ILE A 237 19.49 -3.71 2.95
N ILE A 238 18.68 -3.00 2.14
CA ILE A 238 19.20 -1.97 1.23
C ILE A 238 19.87 -0.84 2.01
N GLY A 239 19.26 -0.38 3.11
CA GLY A 239 19.81 0.70 3.93
C GLY A 239 21.17 0.33 4.53
N VAL A 240 21.25 -0.84 5.15
CA VAL A 240 22.47 -1.38 5.78
C VAL A 240 23.58 -1.65 4.75
N SER A 241 23.21 -2.15 3.55
CA SER A 241 24.21 -2.51 2.55
C SER A 241 24.62 -1.36 1.63
N PHE A 242 23.73 -0.41 1.34
CA PHE A 242 23.91 0.55 0.25
C PHE A 242 23.56 2.00 0.62
N GLY A 243 23.01 2.23 1.82
CA GLY A 243 22.67 3.56 2.31
C GLY A 243 21.36 4.16 1.75
N PRO A 244 21.09 5.44 2.08
CA PRO A 244 19.79 6.06 1.90
C PRO A 244 19.42 6.31 0.42
N VAL A 245 20.36 6.63 -0.45
CA VAL A 245 20.07 6.92 -1.87
C VAL A 245 19.44 5.71 -2.56
N ALA A 246 20.03 4.53 -2.39
CA ALA A 246 19.49 3.28 -2.94
C ALA A 246 18.09 2.96 -2.38
N VAL A 247 17.87 3.20 -1.07
CA VAL A 247 16.54 3.07 -0.43
C VAL A 247 15.55 4.04 -1.06
N GLY A 248 15.93 5.30 -1.29
CA GLY A 248 15.08 6.33 -1.89
C GLY A 248 14.58 5.93 -3.28
N LEU A 249 15.50 5.56 -4.17
CA LEU A 249 15.19 5.11 -5.54
C LEU A 249 14.27 3.88 -5.54
N TYR A 250 14.63 2.88 -4.74
CA TYR A 250 13.85 1.64 -4.60
C TYR A 250 12.44 1.90 -4.06
N ARG A 251 12.31 2.67 -2.97
CA ARG A 251 11.03 2.93 -2.30
C ARG A 251 10.10 3.79 -3.13
N MET A 252 10.62 4.78 -3.87
CA MET A 252 9.81 5.60 -4.77
C MET A 252 9.19 4.74 -5.88
N ALA A 253 9.99 3.96 -6.58
CA ALA A 253 9.50 3.08 -7.64
C ALA A 253 8.50 2.03 -7.10
N LEU A 254 8.81 1.40 -5.95
CA LEU A 254 7.92 0.43 -5.30
C LEU A 254 6.60 1.07 -4.90
N ARG A 255 6.60 2.32 -4.42
CA ARG A 255 5.38 3.03 -4.02
C ARG A 255 4.45 3.25 -5.20
N ILE A 256 4.98 3.69 -6.36
CA ILE A 256 4.19 3.87 -7.58
C ILE A 256 3.54 2.54 -7.99
N ALA A 257 4.33 1.47 -8.08
CA ALA A 257 3.82 0.15 -8.44
C ALA A 257 2.75 -0.38 -7.45
N ARG A 258 2.98 -0.19 -6.14
CA ARG A 258 1.99 -0.56 -5.11
C ARG A 258 0.71 0.25 -5.20
N THR A 259 0.79 1.55 -5.45
CA THR A 259 -0.40 2.41 -5.61
C THR A 259 -1.33 1.87 -6.69
N ILE A 260 -0.79 1.41 -7.82
CA ILE A 260 -1.59 0.80 -8.90
C ILE A 260 -2.26 -0.49 -8.41
N VAL A 261 -1.54 -1.37 -7.74
CA VAL A 261 -2.09 -2.64 -7.22
C VAL A 261 -3.17 -2.38 -6.17
N ASP A 262 -2.90 -1.49 -5.22
CA ASP A 262 -3.80 -1.19 -4.09
C ASP A 262 -5.08 -0.49 -4.56
N ALA A 263 -5.00 0.38 -5.57
CA ALA A 263 -6.16 1.08 -6.10
C ALA A 263 -7.08 0.16 -6.92
N PHE A 264 -6.54 -0.80 -7.68
CA PHE A 264 -7.31 -1.54 -8.68
C PHE A 264 -7.44 -3.04 -8.42
N SER A 265 -6.46 -3.70 -7.78
CA SER A 265 -6.53 -5.13 -7.48
C SER A 265 -7.18 -5.42 -6.12
N GLN A 266 -6.89 -4.60 -5.09
CA GLN A 266 -7.41 -4.83 -3.74
C GLN A 266 -8.94 -4.80 -3.65
N PRO A 267 -9.67 -3.86 -4.27
CA PRO A 267 -11.14 -3.89 -4.23
C PRO A 267 -11.73 -5.16 -4.85
N VAL A 268 -11.12 -5.66 -5.93
CA VAL A 268 -11.53 -6.92 -6.55
C VAL A 268 -11.29 -8.10 -5.61
N ALA A 269 -10.14 -8.16 -4.96
CA ALA A 269 -9.79 -9.21 -4.01
C ALA A 269 -10.70 -9.20 -2.76
N MET A 270 -11.04 -8.02 -2.24
CA MET A 270 -11.98 -7.88 -1.10
C MET A 270 -13.38 -8.38 -1.44
N ALA A 271 -13.86 -8.13 -2.65
CA ALA A 271 -15.16 -8.63 -3.13
C ALA A 271 -15.12 -10.13 -3.45
N ALA A 272 -13.96 -10.64 -3.84
CA ALA A 272 -13.81 -12.05 -4.27
C ALA A 272 -13.93 -13.03 -3.08
N LEU A 273 -13.38 -12.73 -1.91
CA LEU A 273 -13.41 -13.64 -0.76
C LEU A 273 -14.84 -14.08 -0.37
N PRO A 274 -15.81 -13.16 -0.11
CA PRO A 274 -17.17 -13.58 0.20
C PRO A 274 -17.88 -14.25 -0.98
N ALA A 275 -17.55 -13.89 -2.23
CA ALA A 275 -18.09 -14.53 -3.41
C ALA A 275 -17.62 -15.99 -3.51
N PHE A 276 -16.33 -16.25 -3.36
CA PHE A 276 -15.76 -17.60 -3.39
C PHE A 276 -16.29 -18.47 -2.24
N SER A 277 -16.46 -17.91 -1.04
CA SER A 277 -16.99 -18.66 0.11
C SER A 277 -18.43 -19.12 -0.08
N ARG A 278 -19.23 -18.39 -0.86
CA ARG A 278 -20.62 -18.80 -1.18
C ARG A 278 -20.69 -19.87 -2.28
N LEU A 279 -19.67 -19.96 -3.10
CA LEU A 279 -19.62 -20.83 -4.28
C LEU A 279 -18.76 -22.08 -4.07
N GLN A 280 -18.30 -22.35 -2.84
CA GLN A 280 -17.40 -23.46 -2.54
C GLN A 280 -18.00 -24.84 -2.89
N ASP A 281 -19.32 -24.96 -2.91
CA ASP A 281 -20.04 -26.19 -3.23
C ASP A 281 -20.46 -26.28 -4.72
N ASP A 282 -20.16 -25.27 -5.54
CA ASP A 282 -20.41 -25.24 -6.99
C ASP A 282 -19.06 -24.97 -7.74
N PRO A 283 -18.31 -26.03 -8.08
CA PRO A 283 -17.01 -25.89 -8.72
C PRO A 283 -17.05 -25.14 -10.07
N ALA A 284 -18.10 -25.30 -10.84
CA ALA A 284 -18.23 -24.70 -12.17
C ALA A 284 -18.40 -23.17 -12.08
N GLU A 285 -19.24 -22.71 -11.16
CA GLU A 285 -19.46 -21.27 -10.95
C GLU A 285 -18.30 -20.65 -10.18
N LEU A 286 -17.65 -21.39 -9.27
CA LEU A 286 -16.42 -20.98 -8.60
C LEU A 286 -15.27 -20.74 -9.60
N ASP A 287 -15.05 -21.68 -10.53
CA ASP A 287 -14.06 -21.53 -11.61
C ASP A 287 -14.34 -20.30 -12.48
N ARG A 288 -15.59 -20.12 -12.91
CA ARG A 288 -16.01 -18.97 -13.71
C ARG A 288 -15.73 -17.66 -12.95
N THR A 289 -16.19 -17.58 -11.69
CA THR A 289 -16.04 -16.38 -10.85
C THR A 289 -14.57 -16.08 -10.57
N PHE A 290 -13.73 -17.11 -10.36
CA PHE A 290 -12.29 -16.95 -10.16
C PHE A 290 -11.63 -16.40 -11.42
N ARG A 291 -11.86 -17.00 -12.60
CA ARG A 291 -11.32 -16.52 -13.89
C ARG A 291 -11.74 -15.09 -14.20
N ASP A 292 -13.01 -14.76 -14.01
CA ASP A 292 -13.55 -13.41 -14.22
C ASP A 292 -12.91 -12.40 -13.29
N SER A 293 -12.71 -12.75 -12.00
CA SER A 293 -12.05 -11.89 -11.02
C SER A 293 -10.57 -11.65 -11.36
N VAL A 294 -9.85 -12.70 -11.76
CA VAL A 294 -8.47 -12.61 -12.24
C VAL A 294 -8.40 -11.74 -13.50
N GLY A 295 -9.28 -11.96 -14.48
CA GLY A 295 -9.33 -11.18 -15.72
C GLY A 295 -9.61 -9.68 -15.48
N ARG A 296 -10.51 -9.35 -14.53
CA ARG A 296 -10.80 -7.95 -14.14
C ARG A 296 -9.61 -7.28 -13.45
N SER A 297 -9.01 -7.96 -12.47
CA SER A 297 -7.84 -7.44 -11.75
C SER A 297 -6.66 -7.24 -12.69
N ALA A 298 -6.31 -8.24 -13.49
CA ALA A 298 -5.23 -8.19 -14.48
C ALA A 298 -5.50 -7.14 -15.56
N GLY A 299 -6.75 -7.04 -16.05
CA GLY A 299 -7.15 -6.07 -17.07
C GLY A 299 -7.07 -4.61 -16.65
N LEU A 300 -7.03 -4.32 -15.36
CA LEU A 300 -6.77 -2.97 -14.83
C LEU A 300 -5.28 -2.77 -14.53
N VAL A 301 -4.69 -3.67 -13.74
CA VAL A 301 -3.34 -3.47 -13.19
C VAL A 301 -2.25 -3.60 -14.26
N ILE A 302 -2.33 -4.62 -15.14
CA ILE A 302 -1.27 -4.87 -16.13
C ILE A 302 -1.11 -3.70 -17.10
N PRO A 303 -2.18 -3.16 -17.72
CA PRO A 303 -2.05 -1.99 -18.61
C PRO A 303 -1.53 -0.74 -17.90
N LEU A 304 -2.02 -0.47 -16.68
CA LEU A 304 -1.56 0.69 -15.91
C LEU A 304 -0.09 0.57 -15.51
N ALA A 305 0.33 -0.62 -15.08
CA ALA A 305 1.73 -0.89 -14.75
C ALA A 305 2.63 -0.80 -15.99
N ALA A 306 2.17 -1.31 -17.14
CA ALA A 306 2.89 -1.18 -18.42
C ALA A 306 2.98 0.28 -18.87
N GLY A 307 1.91 1.06 -18.71
CA GLY A 307 1.91 2.50 -18.98
C GLY A 307 2.92 3.25 -18.12
N ALA A 308 2.91 3.01 -16.80
CA ALA A 308 3.87 3.60 -15.87
C ALA A 308 5.32 3.24 -16.22
N ALA A 309 5.56 1.98 -16.61
CA ALA A 309 6.88 1.53 -17.06
C ALA A 309 7.30 2.19 -18.39
N ALA A 310 6.37 2.35 -19.34
CA ALA A 310 6.66 2.93 -20.66
C ALA A 310 7.09 4.41 -20.59
N VAL A 311 6.57 5.15 -19.61
CA VAL A 311 6.86 6.58 -19.40
C VAL A 311 7.78 6.84 -18.21
N SER A 312 8.38 5.80 -17.62
CA SER A 312 9.17 5.92 -16.38
C SER A 312 10.34 6.89 -16.50
N ASP A 313 11.07 6.84 -17.62
CA ASP A 313 12.23 7.71 -17.86
C ASP A 313 11.80 9.19 -17.87
N LEU A 314 10.70 9.50 -18.57
CA LEU A 314 10.17 10.85 -18.68
C LEU A 314 9.61 11.34 -17.34
N PHE A 315 8.90 10.46 -16.63
CA PHE A 315 8.35 10.76 -15.31
C PHE A 315 9.44 11.10 -14.29
N PHE A 316 10.53 10.32 -14.23
CA PHE A 316 11.61 10.58 -13.28
C PHE A 316 12.50 11.75 -13.70
N ARG A 317 12.64 12.07 -14.98
CA ARG A 317 13.26 13.32 -15.43
C ARG A 317 12.50 14.55 -14.93
N LEU A 318 11.17 14.53 -14.94
CA LEU A 318 10.35 15.61 -14.38
C LEU A 318 10.53 15.79 -12.86
N LEU A 319 10.90 14.72 -12.12
CA LEU A 319 11.20 14.81 -10.70
C LEU A 319 12.63 15.32 -10.42
N GLY A 320 13.49 15.32 -11.43
CA GLY A 320 14.90 15.71 -11.36
C GLY A 320 15.86 14.58 -11.73
N ASP A 321 17.03 14.92 -12.24
CA ASP A 321 18.03 13.98 -12.75
C ASP A 321 18.50 12.97 -11.70
N GLU A 322 18.48 13.35 -10.42
CA GLU A 322 18.83 12.48 -9.29
C GLU A 322 17.92 11.25 -9.17
N TRP A 323 16.69 11.32 -9.73
CA TRP A 323 15.72 10.24 -9.73
C TRP A 323 15.83 9.30 -10.95
N SER A 324 16.67 9.61 -11.91
CA SER A 324 16.79 8.83 -13.17
C SER A 324 17.01 7.34 -12.94
N GLY A 325 17.78 6.97 -11.90
CA GLY A 325 18.00 5.58 -11.51
C GLY A 325 16.75 4.82 -11.08
N ALA A 326 15.66 5.50 -10.68
CA ALA A 326 14.42 4.86 -10.29
C ALA A 326 13.58 4.38 -11.48
N ALA A 327 13.84 4.85 -12.70
CA ALA A 327 13.09 4.47 -13.90
C ALA A 327 13.20 2.96 -14.19
N ALA A 328 14.41 2.44 -14.25
CA ALA A 328 14.64 1.01 -14.45
C ALA A 328 14.05 0.15 -13.31
N VAL A 329 14.11 0.64 -12.07
CA VAL A 329 13.51 -0.02 -10.89
C VAL A 329 11.99 -0.10 -11.05
N LEU A 330 11.34 0.96 -11.55
CA LEU A 330 9.88 0.97 -11.79
C LEU A 330 9.47 -0.02 -12.89
N VAL A 331 10.27 -0.18 -13.95
CA VAL A 331 10.01 -1.19 -14.98
C VAL A 331 9.99 -2.61 -14.37
N VAL A 332 10.95 -2.94 -13.51
CA VAL A 332 10.97 -4.22 -12.80
C VAL A 332 9.75 -4.37 -11.87
N PHE A 333 9.37 -3.31 -11.15
CA PHE A 333 8.21 -3.37 -10.29
C PHE A 333 6.87 -3.36 -11.01
N ALA A 334 6.82 -2.94 -12.27
CA ALA A 334 5.63 -3.13 -13.11
C ALA A 334 5.36 -4.63 -13.37
N VAL A 335 6.42 -5.44 -13.54
CA VAL A 335 6.30 -6.91 -13.64
C VAL A 335 5.78 -7.49 -12.31
N LEU A 336 6.30 -7.01 -11.17
CA LEU A 336 5.80 -7.42 -9.85
C LEU A 336 4.32 -7.04 -9.66
N ALA A 337 3.91 -5.85 -10.08
CA ALA A 337 2.51 -5.41 -10.00
C ALA A 337 1.60 -6.30 -10.86
N ALA A 338 2.01 -6.63 -12.08
CA ALA A 338 1.31 -7.57 -12.95
C ALA A 338 1.15 -8.95 -12.29
N ALA A 339 2.22 -9.51 -11.73
CA ALA A 339 2.18 -10.77 -11.01
C ALA A 339 1.27 -10.73 -9.76
N ARG A 340 1.31 -9.63 -9.01
CA ARG A 340 0.46 -9.41 -7.84
C ARG A 340 -1.02 -9.31 -8.18
N SER A 341 -1.39 -8.75 -9.34
CA SER A 341 -2.78 -8.64 -9.76
C SER A 341 -3.49 -10.00 -9.89
N VAL A 342 -2.75 -11.03 -10.26
CA VAL A 342 -3.23 -12.43 -10.30
C VAL A 342 -3.18 -13.06 -8.90
N ASN A 343 -2.05 -12.94 -8.20
CA ASN A 343 -1.85 -13.56 -6.90
C ASN A 343 -2.84 -13.08 -5.81
N ASN A 344 -3.27 -11.81 -5.86
CA ASN A 344 -4.22 -11.24 -4.92
C ASN A 344 -5.61 -11.94 -4.95
N LEU A 345 -5.91 -12.72 -5.99
CA LEU A 345 -7.12 -13.53 -6.10
C LEU A 345 -6.87 -14.99 -5.65
N CYS A 346 -5.64 -15.47 -5.76
CA CYS A 346 -5.30 -16.83 -5.35
C CYS A 346 -5.43 -17.04 -3.83
N LEU A 347 -4.94 -16.09 -3.03
CA LEU A 347 -4.97 -16.21 -1.57
C LEU A 347 -6.39 -16.21 -0.97
N PRO A 348 -7.31 -15.28 -1.37
CA PRO A 348 -8.72 -15.35 -0.95
C PRO A 348 -9.41 -16.67 -1.34
N LEU A 349 -9.11 -17.23 -2.51
CA LEU A 349 -9.65 -18.51 -2.92
C LEU A 349 -9.21 -19.65 -1.99
N LEU A 350 -7.91 -19.72 -1.68
CA LEU A 350 -7.36 -20.71 -0.73
C LEU A 350 -7.96 -20.57 0.68
N GLN A 351 -8.26 -19.34 1.11
CA GLN A 351 -8.93 -19.09 2.39
C GLN A 351 -10.40 -19.52 2.36
N ALA A 352 -11.12 -19.20 1.28
CA ALA A 352 -12.53 -19.53 1.10
C ALA A 352 -12.75 -21.05 1.04
N THR A 353 -11.79 -21.82 0.49
CA THR A 353 -11.83 -23.28 0.42
C THR A 353 -11.32 -23.99 1.69
N GLY A 354 -11.24 -23.29 2.82
CA GLY A 354 -10.96 -23.87 4.13
C GLY A 354 -9.49 -24.22 4.40
N ARG A 355 -8.52 -23.63 3.67
CA ARG A 355 -7.08 -23.90 3.82
C ARG A 355 -6.25 -22.69 4.25
N PRO A 356 -6.62 -21.95 5.32
CA PRO A 356 -5.86 -20.77 5.76
C PRO A 356 -4.44 -21.11 6.22
N GLY A 357 -4.19 -22.32 6.72
CA GLY A 357 -2.85 -22.78 7.09
C GLY A 357 -1.87 -22.80 5.92
N VAL A 358 -2.34 -23.16 4.71
CA VAL A 358 -1.52 -23.16 3.50
C VAL A 358 -1.10 -21.73 3.14
N THR A 359 -1.99 -20.75 3.27
CA THR A 359 -1.63 -19.34 3.01
C THR A 359 -0.58 -18.82 3.98
N ALA A 360 -0.64 -19.23 5.26
CA ALA A 360 0.38 -18.87 6.25
C ALA A 360 1.75 -19.46 5.89
N VAL A 361 1.81 -20.76 5.55
CA VAL A 361 3.06 -21.42 5.13
C VAL A 361 3.64 -20.73 3.89
N LEU A 362 2.83 -20.47 2.87
CA LEU A 362 3.27 -19.78 1.66
C LEU A 362 3.80 -18.37 1.95
N THR A 363 3.16 -17.63 2.84
CA THR A 363 3.58 -16.27 3.22
C THR A 363 4.94 -16.30 3.92
N TRP A 364 5.13 -17.19 4.88
CA TRP A 364 6.40 -17.31 5.61
C TRP A 364 7.53 -17.90 4.75
N SER A 365 7.24 -18.87 3.87
CA SER A 365 8.24 -19.39 2.93
C SER A 365 8.71 -18.32 1.94
N LEU A 366 7.80 -17.49 1.42
CA LEU A 366 8.19 -16.35 0.58
C LEU A 366 9.04 -15.33 1.35
N ALA A 367 8.70 -15.04 2.60
CA ALA A 367 9.48 -14.14 3.44
C ALA A 367 10.91 -14.70 3.62
N ALA A 368 11.06 -15.98 3.94
CA ALA A 368 12.36 -16.63 4.11
C ALA A 368 13.19 -16.62 2.81
N VAL A 369 12.56 -16.95 1.67
CA VAL A 369 13.21 -16.89 0.34
C VAL A 369 13.67 -15.48 0.02
N ASN A 370 12.83 -14.47 0.25
CA ASN A 370 13.20 -13.08 -0.01
C ASN A 370 14.38 -12.61 0.85
N VAL A 371 14.42 -13.00 2.14
CA VAL A 371 15.57 -12.72 3.02
C VAL A 371 16.86 -13.30 2.42
N GLY A 372 16.84 -14.58 2.07
CA GLY A 372 18.00 -15.26 1.49
C GLY A 372 18.45 -14.59 0.18
N VAL A 373 17.52 -14.32 -0.71
CA VAL A 373 17.80 -13.66 -1.99
C VAL A 373 18.35 -12.24 -1.78
N PHE A 374 17.78 -11.45 -0.86
CA PHE A 374 18.27 -10.10 -0.61
C PHE A 374 19.70 -10.09 -0.04
N VAL A 375 20.02 -11.00 0.88
CA VAL A 375 21.39 -11.14 1.42
C VAL A 375 22.36 -11.52 0.31
N VAL A 376 22.01 -12.52 -0.51
CA VAL A 376 22.85 -12.95 -1.64
C VAL A 376 23.02 -11.82 -2.66
N VAL A 377 21.93 -11.16 -3.06
CA VAL A 377 22.00 -10.03 -4.01
C VAL A 377 22.86 -8.89 -3.44
N ALA A 378 22.68 -8.55 -2.16
CA ALA A 378 23.46 -7.51 -1.51
C ALA A 378 24.97 -7.83 -1.52
N SER A 379 25.33 -9.10 -1.30
CA SER A 379 26.75 -9.53 -1.33
C SER A 379 27.37 -9.57 -2.73
N LEU A 380 26.54 -9.76 -3.79
CA LEU A 380 27.03 -9.89 -5.18
C LEU A 380 27.07 -8.56 -5.96
N VAL A 381 26.28 -7.58 -5.54
CA VAL A 381 26.09 -6.33 -6.35
C VAL A 381 27.29 -5.40 -6.25
N GLY A 382 28.02 -5.38 -5.13
CA GLY A 382 29.23 -4.57 -4.94
C GLY A 382 28.99 -3.06 -5.21
N ASP A 383 30.00 -2.39 -5.81
CA ASP A 383 30.02 -0.94 -6.01
C ASP A 383 29.36 -0.47 -7.33
N ARG A 384 28.22 -1.04 -7.69
CA ARG A 384 27.50 -0.67 -8.94
C ARG A 384 26.81 0.70 -8.89
N GLY A 385 27.06 1.48 -7.85
CA GLY A 385 26.34 2.73 -7.58
C GLY A 385 24.89 2.51 -7.16
N ALA A 386 24.29 3.52 -6.52
CA ALA A 386 22.94 3.41 -5.95
C ALA A 386 21.84 2.99 -6.95
N PRO A 387 21.84 3.47 -8.23
CA PRO A 387 20.86 2.99 -9.21
C PRO A 387 20.98 1.49 -9.52
N GLY A 388 22.19 0.98 -9.72
CA GLY A 388 22.44 -0.45 -9.99
C GLY A 388 22.10 -1.33 -8.78
N GLN A 389 22.39 -0.86 -7.57
CA GLN A 389 22.05 -1.53 -6.31
C GLN A 389 20.54 -1.61 -6.10
N ALA A 390 19.80 -0.51 -6.29
CA ALA A 390 18.35 -0.47 -6.21
C ALA A 390 17.69 -1.38 -7.25
N LEU A 391 18.21 -1.39 -8.49
CA LEU A 391 17.71 -2.25 -9.57
C LEU A 391 17.92 -3.74 -9.23
N ALA A 392 19.11 -4.13 -8.79
CA ALA A 392 19.41 -5.51 -8.42
C ALA A 392 18.49 -6.01 -7.30
N MET A 393 18.24 -5.17 -6.29
CA MET A 393 17.32 -5.50 -5.20
C MET A 393 15.87 -5.59 -5.67
N ALA A 394 15.46 -4.76 -6.63
CA ALA A 394 14.14 -4.87 -7.26
C ALA A 394 13.96 -6.18 -8.02
N VAL A 395 14.98 -6.61 -8.77
CA VAL A 395 15.02 -7.91 -9.45
C VAL A 395 14.98 -9.05 -8.40
N GLY A 396 15.79 -8.94 -7.34
CA GLY A 396 15.82 -9.90 -6.23
C GLY A 396 14.47 -10.07 -5.53
N ARG A 397 13.63 -9.03 -5.50
CA ARG A 397 12.25 -9.11 -5.00
C ARG A 397 11.28 -9.68 -6.02
N THR A 398 11.40 -9.26 -7.27
CA THR A 398 10.43 -9.58 -8.33
C THR A 398 10.60 -11.01 -8.85
N ALA A 399 11.83 -11.48 -9.04
CA ALA A 399 12.09 -12.78 -9.62
C ALA A 399 11.56 -13.95 -8.77
N PRO A 400 11.84 -14.07 -7.46
CA PRO A 400 11.28 -15.15 -6.64
C PRO A 400 9.76 -15.10 -6.57
N PHE A 401 9.19 -13.90 -6.49
CA PHE A 401 7.74 -13.76 -6.47
C PHE A 401 7.10 -14.24 -7.77
N THR A 402 7.65 -13.85 -8.91
CA THR A 402 7.06 -14.11 -10.23
C THR A 402 7.34 -15.53 -10.72
N LEU A 403 8.56 -16.05 -10.48
CA LEU A 403 9.02 -17.33 -11.02
C LEU A 403 8.75 -18.52 -10.09
N ILE A 404 8.61 -18.31 -8.79
CA ILE A 404 8.41 -19.37 -7.81
C ILE A 404 7.07 -19.24 -7.11
N TYR A 405 6.82 -18.10 -6.45
CA TYR A 405 5.67 -17.95 -5.57
C TYR A 405 4.35 -17.91 -6.35
N LEU A 406 4.26 -17.09 -7.40
CA LEU A 406 3.04 -16.99 -8.22
C LEU A 406 2.68 -18.34 -8.89
N PRO A 407 3.58 -19.07 -9.54
CA PRO A 407 3.25 -20.40 -10.10
C PRO A 407 2.74 -21.38 -9.04
N ILE A 408 3.33 -21.42 -7.86
CA ILE A 408 2.89 -22.31 -6.77
C ILE A 408 1.49 -21.91 -6.29
N THR A 409 1.27 -20.63 -5.97
CA THR A 409 -0.04 -20.16 -5.50
C THR A 409 -1.13 -20.33 -6.56
N LEU A 410 -0.79 -20.08 -7.82
CA LEU A 410 -1.71 -20.24 -8.94
C LEU A 410 -2.05 -21.72 -9.18
N ALA A 411 -1.06 -22.63 -9.12
CA ALA A 411 -1.31 -24.07 -9.26
C ALA A 411 -2.22 -24.60 -8.14
N LEU A 412 -2.01 -24.12 -6.90
CA LEU A 412 -2.90 -24.45 -5.79
C LEU A 412 -4.31 -23.89 -5.97
N ALA A 413 -4.43 -22.65 -6.42
CA ALA A 413 -5.71 -22.01 -6.70
C ALA A 413 -6.47 -22.73 -7.82
N ILE A 414 -5.79 -23.08 -8.91
CA ILE A 414 -6.35 -23.86 -10.02
C ILE A 414 -6.89 -25.21 -9.54
N ARG A 415 -6.15 -25.91 -8.67
CA ARG A 415 -6.61 -27.20 -8.11
C ARG A 415 -7.84 -27.02 -7.20
N MET A 416 -7.92 -25.93 -6.44
CA MET A 416 -9.04 -25.69 -5.52
C MET A 416 -10.32 -25.23 -6.23
N ALA A 417 -10.19 -24.47 -7.32
CA ALA A 417 -11.31 -24.03 -8.13
C ALA A 417 -11.68 -25.01 -9.25
N GLU A 418 -11.01 -26.18 -9.32
CA GLU A 418 -11.14 -27.13 -10.46
C GLU A 418 -10.99 -26.43 -11.83
N SER A 419 -10.18 -25.36 -11.84
CA SER A 419 -9.93 -24.52 -13.01
C SER A 419 -8.86 -25.12 -13.94
N SER A 420 -8.64 -24.46 -15.07
CA SER A 420 -7.55 -24.81 -15.99
C SER A 420 -6.57 -23.67 -16.16
N PHE A 421 -5.29 -23.97 -16.28
CA PHE A 421 -4.27 -22.97 -16.60
C PHE A 421 -4.59 -22.20 -17.89
N ARG A 422 -5.11 -22.93 -18.91
CA ARG A 422 -5.57 -22.33 -20.17
C ARG A 422 -6.71 -21.32 -19.95
N GLY A 423 -7.66 -21.63 -19.06
CA GLY A 423 -8.77 -20.71 -18.71
C GLY A 423 -8.26 -19.41 -18.09
N ILE A 424 -7.31 -19.50 -17.17
CA ILE A 424 -6.66 -18.32 -16.56
C ILE A 424 -5.89 -17.53 -17.61
N LEU A 425 -5.11 -18.20 -18.46
CA LEU A 425 -4.36 -17.55 -19.53
C LEU A 425 -5.29 -16.80 -20.50
N VAL A 426 -6.41 -17.39 -20.87
CA VAL A 426 -7.44 -16.74 -21.70
C VAL A 426 -8.02 -15.51 -21.00
N ALA A 427 -8.27 -15.56 -19.69
CA ALA A 427 -8.78 -14.43 -18.91
C ALA A 427 -7.78 -13.26 -18.83
N VAL A 428 -6.48 -13.55 -18.74
CA VAL A 428 -5.41 -12.54 -18.64
C VAL A 428 -4.93 -12.06 -20.02
N ARG A 429 -5.15 -12.85 -21.07
CA ARG A 429 -4.67 -12.58 -22.44
C ARG A 429 -4.96 -11.15 -22.94
N PRO A 430 -6.17 -10.56 -22.80
CA PRO A 430 -6.43 -9.20 -23.27
C PRO A 430 -5.50 -8.16 -22.62
N ALA A 431 -5.23 -8.33 -21.32
CA ALA A 431 -4.31 -7.46 -20.58
C ALA A 431 -2.86 -7.62 -21.07
N LEU A 432 -2.40 -8.83 -21.31
CA LEU A 432 -1.04 -9.09 -21.82
C LEU A 432 -0.85 -8.51 -23.24
N PHE A 433 -1.83 -8.67 -24.12
CA PHE A 433 -1.76 -8.12 -25.49
C PHE A 433 -1.87 -6.59 -25.53
N SER A 434 -2.42 -5.95 -24.49
CA SER A 434 -2.42 -4.49 -24.39
C SER A 434 -1.03 -3.91 -24.09
N VAL A 435 -0.12 -4.68 -23.46
CA VAL A 435 1.22 -4.20 -23.06
C VAL A 435 2.03 -3.69 -24.26
N PRO A 436 2.26 -4.48 -25.35
CA PRO A 436 3.02 -3.96 -26.49
C PRO A 436 2.34 -2.75 -27.15
N ALA A 437 1.01 -2.71 -27.22
CA ALA A 437 0.31 -1.57 -27.78
C ALA A 437 0.52 -0.29 -26.95
N ILE A 438 0.50 -0.41 -25.61
CA ILE A 438 0.78 0.70 -24.68
C ILE A 438 2.21 1.19 -24.85
N VAL A 439 3.18 0.27 -24.81
CA VAL A 439 4.60 0.61 -24.87
C VAL A 439 4.95 1.25 -26.22
N VAL A 440 4.50 0.64 -27.33
CA VAL A 440 4.74 1.19 -28.68
C VAL A 440 4.04 2.54 -28.84
N GLY A 441 2.77 2.66 -28.42
CA GLY A 441 2.02 3.91 -28.52
C GLY A 441 2.66 5.05 -27.71
N ALA A 442 3.03 4.78 -26.45
CA ALA A 442 3.69 5.77 -25.61
C ALA A 442 5.07 6.18 -26.14
N ARG A 443 5.91 5.21 -26.55
CA ARG A 443 7.25 5.49 -27.10
C ARG A 443 7.18 6.18 -28.46
N ALA A 444 6.23 5.84 -29.32
CA ALA A 444 6.03 6.53 -30.60
C ALA A 444 5.58 7.98 -30.37
N ALA A 445 4.68 8.23 -29.41
CA ALA A 445 4.28 9.59 -29.04
C ALA A 445 5.49 10.43 -28.59
N VAL A 446 6.35 9.86 -27.73
CA VAL A 446 7.59 10.52 -27.31
C VAL A 446 8.50 10.80 -28.50
N ALA A 447 8.78 9.82 -29.32
CA ALA A 447 9.72 9.97 -30.47
C ALA A 447 9.26 11.01 -31.51
N VAL A 448 7.95 11.15 -31.73
CA VAL A 448 7.38 12.09 -32.69
C VAL A 448 7.28 13.52 -32.16
N LEU A 449 6.97 13.65 -30.86
CA LEU A 449 6.60 14.93 -30.25
C LEU A 449 7.73 15.57 -29.42
N ASP A 450 8.83 14.85 -29.17
CA ASP A 450 9.97 15.33 -28.37
C ASP A 450 10.45 16.75 -28.78
N PRO A 451 10.50 17.12 -30.09
CA PRO A 451 10.93 18.47 -30.47
C PRO A 451 9.87 19.56 -30.28
N TYR A 452 8.60 19.21 -29.91
CA TYR A 452 7.48 20.15 -29.93
C TYR A 452 6.86 20.42 -28.56
N LEU A 453 7.13 19.58 -27.58
CA LEU A 453 6.49 19.64 -26.26
C LEU A 453 7.52 19.66 -25.13
N ASP A 454 7.17 20.32 -24.04
CA ASP A 454 7.90 20.19 -22.78
C ASP A 454 7.68 18.79 -22.15
N ASP A 455 8.51 18.43 -21.18
CA ASP A 455 8.48 17.11 -20.56
C ASP A 455 7.10 16.77 -19.93
N LEU A 456 6.38 17.75 -19.39
CA LEU A 456 5.05 17.54 -18.83
C LEU A 456 4.00 17.28 -19.91
N GLY A 457 4.00 18.09 -20.96
CA GLY A 457 3.11 17.91 -22.11
C GLY A 457 3.37 16.57 -22.79
N MET A 458 4.65 16.21 -22.93
CA MET A 458 5.09 14.92 -23.46
C MET A 458 4.58 13.75 -22.63
N LEU A 459 4.71 13.82 -21.28
CA LEU A 459 4.20 12.81 -20.36
C LEU A 459 2.69 12.61 -20.53
N LEU A 460 1.93 13.70 -20.56
CA LEU A 460 0.47 13.64 -20.70
C LEU A 460 0.05 13.00 -22.02
N VAL A 461 0.70 13.39 -23.13
CA VAL A 461 0.39 12.81 -24.45
C VAL A 461 0.82 11.34 -24.53
N ALA A 462 2.00 10.98 -24.03
CA ALA A 462 2.46 9.59 -24.04
C ALA A 462 1.53 8.68 -23.23
N VAL A 463 1.06 9.15 -22.06
CA VAL A 463 0.07 8.42 -21.25
C VAL A 463 -1.26 8.31 -21.98
N ALA A 464 -1.75 9.38 -22.62
CA ALA A 464 -3.00 9.38 -23.37
C ALA A 464 -2.95 8.43 -24.58
N VAL A 465 -1.92 8.53 -25.41
CA VAL A 465 -1.76 7.69 -26.61
C VAL A 465 -1.54 6.23 -26.24
N GLY A 466 -0.66 5.95 -25.28
CA GLY A 466 -0.46 4.60 -24.76
C GLY A 466 -1.72 4.02 -24.15
N GLY A 467 -2.45 4.80 -23.33
CA GLY A 467 -3.71 4.41 -22.71
C GLY A 467 -4.81 4.11 -23.74
N LEU A 468 -4.96 4.94 -24.78
CA LEU A 468 -5.89 4.70 -25.89
C LEU A 468 -5.53 3.44 -26.67
N ALA A 469 -4.26 3.26 -27.03
CA ALA A 469 -3.81 2.07 -27.75
C ALA A 469 -4.09 0.78 -26.96
N GLY A 470 -3.74 0.75 -25.68
CA GLY A 470 -4.01 -0.39 -24.81
C GLY A 470 -5.51 -0.60 -24.53
N GLY A 471 -6.26 0.49 -24.33
CA GLY A 471 -7.71 0.46 -24.17
C GLY A 471 -8.45 -0.13 -25.38
N CYS A 472 -8.04 0.24 -26.59
CA CYS A 472 -8.54 -0.35 -27.81
C CYS A 472 -8.35 -1.87 -27.85
N VAL A 473 -7.14 -2.37 -27.50
CA VAL A 473 -6.87 -3.81 -27.45
C VAL A 473 -7.74 -4.50 -26.39
N LEU A 474 -7.88 -3.93 -25.19
CA LEU A 474 -8.73 -4.49 -24.15
C LEU A 474 -10.18 -4.61 -24.57
N VAL A 475 -10.74 -3.55 -25.17
CA VAL A 475 -12.15 -3.51 -25.61
C VAL A 475 -12.38 -4.46 -26.78
N THR A 476 -11.47 -4.59 -27.72
CA THR A 476 -11.61 -5.51 -28.87
C THR A 476 -11.50 -6.96 -28.46
N MET A 477 -10.63 -7.31 -27.50
CA MET A 477 -10.35 -8.68 -27.10
C MET A 477 -11.23 -9.21 -25.95
N SER A 478 -11.89 -8.33 -25.19
CA SER A 478 -12.69 -8.74 -24.02
C SER A 478 -14.13 -8.23 -24.08
N PRO A 479 -15.13 -9.14 -24.06
CA PRO A 479 -16.54 -8.77 -23.99
C PRO A 479 -16.90 -7.96 -22.75
N PHE A 480 -16.22 -8.23 -21.62
CA PHE A 480 -16.39 -7.49 -20.38
C PHE A 480 -16.04 -6.00 -20.54
N TRP A 481 -14.87 -5.69 -21.09
CA TRP A 481 -14.41 -4.31 -21.29
C TRP A 481 -15.24 -3.60 -22.36
N ARG A 482 -15.71 -4.31 -23.38
CA ARG A 482 -16.66 -3.78 -24.37
C ARG A 482 -17.97 -3.37 -23.70
N GLY A 483 -18.54 -4.24 -22.86
CA GLY A 483 -19.75 -3.94 -22.12
C GLY A 483 -19.57 -2.79 -21.11
N ALA A 484 -18.42 -2.69 -20.45
CA ALA A 484 -18.09 -1.60 -19.54
C ALA A 484 -18.02 -0.25 -20.28
N LEU A 485 -17.36 -0.20 -21.43
CA LEU A 485 -17.29 0.99 -22.27
C LEU A 485 -18.67 1.44 -22.76
N THR A 486 -19.50 0.50 -23.24
CA THR A 486 -20.86 0.81 -23.69
C THR A 486 -21.71 1.40 -22.56
N LYS A 487 -21.61 0.85 -21.35
CA LYS A 487 -22.32 1.41 -20.18
C LYS A 487 -21.81 2.81 -19.82
N ALA A 488 -20.50 3.05 -19.83
CA ALA A 488 -19.91 4.36 -19.56
C ALA A 488 -20.39 5.40 -20.58
N LEU A 489 -20.41 5.07 -21.87
CA LEU A 489 -20.90 5.96 -22.93
C LEU A 489 -22.40 6.27 -22.77
N LEU A 490 -23.20 5.30 -22.36
CA LEU A 490 -24.64 5.50 -22.10
C LEU A 490 -24.89 6.44 -20.91
N VAL A 491 -24.08 6.37 -19.85
CA VAL A 491 -24.16 7.28 -18.69
C VAL A 491 -23.81 8.71 -19.09
N ILE A 492 -22.72 8.92 -19.86
CA ILE A 492 -22.32 10.24 -20.38
C ILE A 492 -23.41 10.82 -21.29
N ARG A 493 -24.01 9.99 -22.14
CA ARG A 493 -25.08 10.42 -23.06
C ARG A 493 -26.40 10.76 -22.34
N ARG A 494 -26.68 10.15 -21.18
CA ARG A 494 -27.86 10.43 -20.34
C ARG A 494 -27.70 11.69 -19.47
N ASN A 495 -26.48 12.04 -19.09
CA ASN A 495 -26.15 13.27 -18.35
C ASN A 495 -25.09 14.06 -19.15
N PRO A 496 -25.46 14.79 -20.21
CA PRO A 496 -24.50 15.66 -20.88
C PRO A 496 -23.98 16.67 -19.86
N PRO A 497 -22.65 16.95 -19.82
CA PRO A 497 -22.13 18.01 -18.98
C PRO A 497 -22.87 19.29 -19.37
N THR A 498 -23.59 19.89 -18.41
CA THR A 498 -24.19 21.22 -18.60
C THR A 498 -23.05 22.17 -18.94
N ALA A 499 -23.00 22.62 -20.19
CA ALA A 499 -22.11 23.69 -20.58
C ALA A 499 -22.42 24.89 -19.69
N GLY A 500 -21.51 25.17 -18.74
CA GLY A 500 -21.60 26.35 -17.92
C GLY A 500 -21.53 27.58 -18.82
N THR A 501 -22.59 28.34 -18.81
CA THR A 501 -22.63 29.71 -19.26
C THR A 501 -21.92 30.61 -18.28
#